data_0f0a3a6c3fb68a79cf2e2422b5f6d26d
#
_entry.id   0f0a3a6c3fb68a79cf2e2422b5f6d26d
#
_cell.length_a   1.000
_cell.length_b   1.000
_cell.length_c   1.000
_cell.angle_alpha   90.00
_cell.angle_beta   90.00
_cell.angle_gamma   90.00
#
_symmetry.space_group_name_H-M   'P 1'
#
loop_
_entity.id
_entity.type
_entity.pdbx_description
1 polymer ?
#
loop_
_entity_poly.entity_id
_entity_poly.type
_entity_poly.pdbx_seq_one_letter_code
_entity_poly.pdbx_strand_id
1 'polypeptide(L)' 'MVDPLDIRAMKFARTEFERRGFDISRVAITSNRGVIHVTGIIPLPQAMADDTYKHEMEVIKQVLRVKTSTKQVILETHRL' A
#
# COMPACT_ATOMS: atom_id res chain seq x y z
N MET A 1 -22.74 3.17 0.92
CA MET A 1 -22.33 2.06 1.79
C MET A 1 -21.03 1.48 1.27
N VAL A 2 -20.06 1.23 2.17
CA VAL A 2 -18.77 0.68 1.77
C VAL A 2 -18.89 -0.83 1.56
N ASP A 3 -18.34 -1.30 0.45
CA ASP A 3 -18.30 -2.73 0.15
C ASP A 3 -17.40 -3.45 1.17
N PRO A 4 -17.85 -4.55 1.77
CA PRO A 4 -17.00 -5.33 2.66
C PRO A 4 -15.69 -5.79 2.04
N LEU A 5 -15.66 -6.03 0.74
CA LEU A 5 -14.43 -6.40 0.04
C LEU A 5 -13.45 -5.22 0.00
N ASP A 6 -13.95 -4.00 -0.13
CA ASP A 6 -13.10 -2.81 -0.09
C ASP A 6 -12.51 -2.61 1.29
N ILE A 7 -13.28 -2.86 2.35
CA ILE A 7 -12.76 -2.77 3.72
C ILE A 7 -11.65 -3.78 3.93
N ARG A 8 -11.83 -5.02 3.47
CA ARG A 8 -10.80 -6.06 3.56
C ARG A 8 -9.54 -5.66 2.80
N ALA A 9 -9.71 -5.11 1.61
CA ALA A 9 -8.59 -4.69 0.79
C ALA A 9 -7.78 -3.59 1.50
N MET A 10 -8.46 -2.63 2.10
CA MET A 10 -7.79 -1.54 2.83
C MET A 10 -7.01 -2.08 4.02
N LYS A 11 -7.61 -2.99 4.79
CA LYS A 11 -6.94 -3.58 5.95
C LYS A 11 -5.74 -4.42 5.53
N PHE A 12 -5.89 -5.19 4.48
CA PHE A 12 -4.80 -6.00 3.95
C PHE A 12 -3.64 -5.12 3.49
N ALA A 13 -3.96 -4.03 2.78
CA ALA A 13 -2.93 -3.11 2.31
C ALA A 13 -2.15 -2.51 3.47
N ARG A 14 -2.85 -2.05 4.50
CA ARG A 14 -2.22 -1.48 5.69
C ARG A 14 -1.29 -2.50 6.35
N THR A 15 -1.78 -3.72 6.56
CA THR A 15 -1.00 -4.78 7.17
C THR A 15 0.25 -5.11 6.36
N GLU A 16 0.12 -5.13 5.04
CA GLU A 16 1.24 -5.45 4.17
C GLU A 16 2.36 -4.41 4.26
N PHE A 17 2.01 -3.12 4.28
CA PHE A 17 3.00 -2.07 4.47
C PHE A 17 3.69 -2.18 5.83
N GLU A 18 2.89 -2.37 6.89
CA GLU A 18 3.43 -2.46 8.25
C GLU A 18 4.34 -3.66 8.41
N ARG A 19 3.94 -4.80 7.85
CA ARG A 19 4.72 -6.04 7.94
C ARG A 19 6.08 -5.88 7.29
N ARG A 20 6.20 -5.04 6.28
CA ARG A 20 7.46 -4.80 5.59
C ARG A 20 8.26 -3.66 6.21
N GLY A 21 7.81 -3.12 7.33
CA GLY A 21 8.55 -2.13 8.08
C GLY A 21 8.32 -0.69 7.66
N PHE A 22 7.28 -0.43 6.89
CA PHE A 22 6.98 0.94 6.48
C PHE A 22 6.11 1.65 7.49
N ASP A 23 6.39 2.93 7.71
CA ASP A 23 5.58 3.80 8.55
C ASP A 23 4.48 4.40 7.69
N ILE A 24 3.23 4.04 8.00
CA ILE A 24 2.07 4.52 7.25
C ILE A 24 1.21 5.47 8.05
N SER A 25 1.79 6.09 9.09
CA SER A 25 1.05 7.03 9.92
C SER A 25 0.57 8.27 9.17
N ARG A 26 1.22 8.59 8.05
CA ARG A 26 0.86 9.74 7.21
C ARG A 26 0.32 9.32 5.86
N VAL A 27 -0.31 8.16 5.82
CA VAL A 27 -0.80 7.57 4.57
C VAL A 27 -2.30 7.39 4.65
N ALA A 28 -2.97 7.71 3.56
CA ALA A 28 -4.39 7.41 3.39
C ALA A 28 -4.51 6.26 2.38
N ILE A 29 -5.20 5.22 2.77
CA ILE A 29 -5.45 4.06 1.93
C ILE A 29 -6.95 3.97 1.72
N THR A 30 -7.38 4.01 0.46
CA THR A 30 -8.79 3.87 0.10
C THR A 30 -8.92 2.73 -0.89
N SER A 31 -10.08 2.09 -0.88
CA SER A 31 -10.42 1.08 -1.86
C SER A 31 -11.84 1.34 -2.34
N ASN A 32 -12.03 1.40 -3.64
CA ASN A 32 -13.31 1.69 -4.23
C ASN A 32 -13.42 0.95 -5.56
N ARG A 33 -14.44 0.10 -5.66
CA ARG A 33 -14.74 -0.64 -6.90
C ARG A 33 -13.55 -1.40 -7.47
N GLY A 34 -12.74 -2.00 -6.59
CA GLY A 34 -11.59 -2.78 -7.00
C GLY A 34 -10.35 -1.98 -7.31
N VAL A 35 -10.32 -0.69 -6.94
CA VAL A 35 -9.13 0.15 -7.09
C VAL A 35 -8.65 0.55 -5.71
N ILE A 36 -7.41 0.18 -5.38
CA ILE A 36 -6.76 0.62 -4.15
C ILE A 36 -5.93 1.84 -4.47
N HIS A 37 -6.16 2.91 -3.72
CA HIS A 37 -5.44 4.17 -3.89
C HIS A 37 -4.71 4.51 -2.61
N VAL A 38 -3.40 4.62 -2.67
CA VAL A 38 -2.55 4.91 -1.52
C VAL A 38 -1.90 6.27 -1.76
N THR A 39 -2.17 7.21 -0.86
CA THR A 39 -1.62 8.57 -0.95
C THR A 39 -0.97 8.96 0.36
N GLY A 40 -0.05 9.90 0.30
CA GLY A 40 0.59 10.46 1.47
C GLY A 40 2.10 10.29 1.46
N ILE A 41 2.65 10.12 2.65
CA ILE A 41 4.10 10.06 2.85
C ILE A 41 4.47 8.72 3.43
N ILE A 42 5.34 7.99 2.74
CA ILE A 42 5.95 6.76 3.24
C ILE A 42 7.46 7.02 3.29
N PRO A 43 8.00 7.36 4.48
CA PRO A 43 9.42 7.65 4.57
C PRO A 43 10.27 6.40 4.34
N LEU A 44 11.49 6.62 3.88
CA LEU A 44 12.47 5.55 3.73
C LEU A 44 12.80 4.99 5.11
N PRO A 45 12.55 3.69 5.35
CA PRO A 45 12.90 3.11 6.66
C PRO A 45 14.39 3.20 6.92
N GLN A 46 14.74 3.34 8.20
CA GLN A 46 16.13 3.38 8.61
C GLN A 46 16.82 2.09 8.18
N ALA A 47 18.03 2.21 7.66
CA ALA A 47 18.84 1.09 7.18
C ALA A 47 18.32 0.41 5.90
N MET A 48 17.30 0.98 5.25
CA MET A 48 16.85 0.46 3.96
C MET A 48 17.46 1.27 2.83
N ALA A 49 17.99 0.58 1.82
CA ALA A 49 18.55 1.23 0.64
C ALA A 49 17.44 1.73 -0.29
N ASP A 50 17.74 2.75 -1.09
CA ASP A 50 16.80 3.30 -2.05
C ASP A 50 16.27 2.26 -3.04
N ASP A 51 17.15 1.41 -3.53
CA ASP A 51 16.77 0.37 -4.48
C ASP A 51 15.83 -0.65 -3.83
N THR A 52 16.09 -0.99 -2.57
CA THR A 52 15.23 -1.89 -1.82
C THR A 52 13.86 -1.27 -1.61
N TYR A 53 13.82 0.02 -1.30
CA TYR A 53 12.56 0.75 -1.14
C TYR A 53 11.70 0.64 -2.40
N LYS A 54 12.29 0.95 -3.55
CA LYS A 54 11.59 0.89 -4.84
C LYS A 54 11.10 -0.53 -5.13
N HIS A 55 11.96 -1.51 -4.88
CA HIS A 55 11.61 -2.92 -5.10
C HIS A 55 10.45 -3.34 -4.20
N GLU A 56 10.51 -2.98 -2.92
CA GLU A 56 9.45 -3.33 -1.97
C GLU A 56 8.12 -2.70 -2.35
N MET A 57 8.12 -1.47 -2.85
CA MET A 57 6.90 -0.82 -3.31
C MET A 57 6.27 -1.58 -4.47
N GLU A 58 7.08 -2.05 -5.42
CA GLU A 58 6.58 -2.83 -6.53
C GLU A 58 6.05 -4.19 -6.07
N VAL A 59 6.73 -4.83 -5.12
CA VAL A 59 6.28 -6.10 -4.56
C VAL A 59 4.94 -5.93 -3.85
N ILE A 60 4.80 -4.89 -3.03
CA ILE A 60 3.54 -4.61 -2.34
C ILE A 60 2.40 -4.44 -3.34
N LYS A 61 2.65 -3.68 -4.39
CA LYS A 61 1.67 -3.45 -5.44
C LYS A 61 1.19 -4.76 -6.06
N GLN A 62 2.11 -5.66 -6.38
CA GLN A 62 1.78 -6.97 -6.94
C GLN A 62 1.02 -7.84 -5.94
N VAL A 63 1.48 -7.87 -4.69
CA VAL A 63 0.83 -8.65 -3.65
C VAL A 63 -0.61 -8.19 -3.44
N LEU A 64 -0.83 -6.89 -3.40
CA LEU A 64 -2.18 -6.35 -3.22
C LEU A 64 -3.09 -6.73 -4.38
N ARG A 65 -2.60 -6.67 -5.61
CA ARG A 65 -3.39 -7.04 -6.77
C ARG A 65 -3.82 -8.51 -6.71
N VAL A 66 -2.90 -9.38 -6.32
CA VAL A 66 -3.15 -10.83 -6.31
C VAL A 66 -4.03 -11.22 -5.12
N LYS A 67 -3.69 -10.73 -3.93
CA LYS A 67 -4.32 -11.20 -2.68
C LYS A 67 -5.69 -10.58 -2.42
N THR A 68 -5.96 -9.38 -2.94
CA THR A 68 -7.24 -8.71 -2.69
C THR A 68 -8.16 -8.74 -3.90
N SER A 69 -7.78 -9.41 -4.98
CA SER A 69 -8.54 -9.43 -6.23
C SER A 69 -8.79 -8.02 -6.77
N THR A 70 -7.88 -7.13 -6.50
CA THR A 70 -7.96 -5.74 -6.90
C THR A 70 -7.62 -5.60 -8.39
N LYS A 71 -8.37 -4.77 -9.08
CA LYS A 71 -8.14 -4.51 -10.50
C LYS A 71 -6.92 -3.64 -10.71
N GLN A 72 -6.70 -2.69 -9.82
CA GLN A 72 -5.61 -1.73 -9.94
C GLN A 72 -5.18 -1.22 -8.59
N VAL A 73 -3.88 -1.03 -8.42
CA VAL A 73 -3.30 -0.40 -7.24
C VAL A 73 -2.56 0.85 -7.69
N ILE A 74 -2.95 2.00 -7.17
CA ILE A 74 -2.34 3.29 -7.48
C ILE A 74 -1.58 3.77 -6.26
N LEU A 75 -0.27 3.91 -6.40
CA LEU A 75 0.59 4.43 -5.33
C LEU A 75 1.03 5.84 -5.69
N GLU A 76 0.43 6.81 -5.01
CA GLU A 76 0.79 8.22 -5.17
C GLU A 76 1.38 8.71 -3.85
N THR A 77 2.54 8.17 -3.52
CA THR A 77 3.19 8.45 -2.24
C THR A 77 4.51 9.17 -2.47
N HIS A 78 4.91 9.90 -1.44
CA HIS A 78 6.17 10.62 -1.43
C HIS A 78 7.06 10.08 -0.33
N ARG A 79 8.35 10.13 -0.60
CA ARG A 79 9.36 9.67 0.34
C ARG A 79 10.15 10.90 0.82
N LEU A 80 9.79 11.43 1.92
CA LEU A 80 10.50 12.57 2.47
C LEU A 80 11.69 12.15 3.33
#